data_e4d8e400158a9977fd12ee0b372f72dd
#
_entry.id   e4d8e400158a9977fd12ee0b372f72dd
#
_cell.length_a   1.000
_cell.length_b   1.000
_cell.length_c   1.000
_cell.angle_alpha   90.00
_cell.angle_beta   90.00
_cell.angle_gamma   90.00
#
_symmetry.space_group_name_H-M   'P 1'
#
loop_
_entity.id
_entity.type
_entity.pdbx_description
1 polymer ?
#
loop_
_entity_poly.entity_id
_entity_poly.type
_entity_poly.pdbx_seq_one_letter_code
_entity_poly.pdbx_strand_id
1 'polypeptide(L)'
;SERDQPPLDRVTMDGIAFASQAWRQGQRRFRIAGTQAAGYPPLSLVDPAECLEAMTGAVLPQGCDCVVPVERLRIEDGFAVVDDDLPVEPFLNVHTRGLDSREGDLLLARGTRLGAPELAVLASAGLPRADVRIEPRILIATTGDELVAPDQPIAAWQVRRSNGYALRGALNLRGHQRVAED
;
A
#
# COMPACT_ATOMS: atom_id res chain seq x y z
N SER A 1 9.07 4.91 -10.24
CA SER A 1 7.78 4.29 -10.61
C SER A 1 7.77 3.97 -12.11
N GLU A 2 7.34 2.76 -12.51
CA GLU A 2 7.24 2.38 -13.92
C GLU A 2 6.02 2.99 -14.62
N ARG A 3 5.06 3.49 -13.84
CA ARG A 3 3.82 4.13 -14.29
C ARG A 3 3.26 5.00 -13.17
N ASP A 4 2.29 5.84 -13.49
CA ASP A 4 1.52 6.57 -12.49
C ASP A 4 0.87 5.64 -11.47
N GLN A 5 0.81 6.04 -10.20
CA GLN A 5 0.11 5.33 -9.14
C GLN A 5 -0.92 6.25 -8.49
N PRO A 6 -2.21 5.89 -8.55
CA PRO A 6 -2.78 4.83 -9.39
C PRO A 6 -2.66 5.16 -10.90
N PRO A 7 -2.72 4.16 -11.79
CA PRO A 7 -2.57 4.40 -13.24
C PRO A 7 -3.81 5.02 -13.91
N LEU A 8 -4.95 4.95 -13.25
CA LEU A 8 -6.25 5.54 -13.64
C LEU A 8 -6.96 6.01 -12.38
N ASP A 9 -7.88 6.94 -12.52
CA ASP A 9 -8.76 7.38 -11.44
C ASP A 9 -9.50 6.18 -10.84
N ARG A 10 -9.54 6.08 -9.51
CA ARG A 10 -10.13 4.95 -8.79
C ARG A 10 -11.19 5.39 -7.80
N VAL A 11 -12.21 4.58 -7.71
CA VAL A 11 -13.29 4.70 -6.71
C VAL A 11 -12.74 4.33 -5.32
N THR A 12 -12.98 5.20 -4.33
CA THR A 12 -12.50 4.98 -2.95
C THR A 12 -13.58 4.45 -2.00
N MET A 13 -14.84 4.50 -2.38
CA MET A 13 -15.97 4.05 -1.58
C MET A 13 -17.02 3.36 -2.45
N ASP A 14 -17.69 2.36 -1.91
CA ASP A 14 -18.85 1.75 -2.56
C ASP A 14 -19.99 2.76 -2.67
N GLY A 15 -20.63 2.84 -3.83
CA GLY A 15 -21.68 3.81 -4.06
C GLY A 15 -22.10 3.92 -5.51
N ILE A 16 -22.45 5.12 -5.95
CA ILE A 16 -22.79 5.41 -7.35
C ILE A 16 -21.85 6.44 -7.94
N ALA A 17 -21.38 6.20 -9.15
CA ALA A 17 -20.59 7.13 -9.96
C ALA A 17 -21.48 7.80 -11.00
N PHE A 18 -21.35 9.12 -11.17
CA PHE A 18 -22.06 9.91 -12.17
C PHE A 18 -21.30 11.20 -12.50
N ALA A 19 -21.81 12.00 -13.44
CA ALA A 19 -21.28 13.32 -13.77
C ALA A 19 -21.79 14.36 -12.76
N SER A 20 -20.90 14.98 -11.97
CA SER A 20 -21.24 16.00 -10.96
C SER A 20 -22.01 17.19 -11.54
N GLN A 21 -21.89 17.43 -12.83
CA GLN A 21 -22.68 18.45 -13.54
C GLN A 21 -24.19 18.21 -13.44
N ALA A 22 -24.65 16.97 -13.50
CA ALA A 22 -26.08 16.63 -13.36
C ALA A 22 -26.60 17.05 -11.97
N TRP A 23 -25.80 16.81 -10.92
CA TRP A 23 -26.10 17.28 -9.57
C TRP A 23 -26.22 18.81 -9.49
N ARG A 24 -25.29 19.54 -10.08
CA ARG A 24 -25.32 21.01 -10.10
C ARG A 24 -26.53 21.56 -10.86
N GLN A 25 -27.05 20.80 -11.82
CA GLN A 25 -28.28 21.12 -12.54
C GLN A 25 -29.57 20.77 -11.76
N GLY A 26 -29.44 20.27 -10.54
CA GLY A 26 -30.55 19.96 -9.64
C GLY A 26 -31.03 18.53 -9.68
N GLN A 27 -30.37 17.62 -10.40
CA GLN A 27 -30.75 16.21 -10.42
C GLN A 27 -30.37 15.54 -9.11
N ARG A 28 -31.30 14.76 -8.52
CA ARG A 28 -31.13 14.02 -7.27
C ARG A 28 -31.43 12.54 -7.41
N ARG A 29 -32.08 12.16 -8.48
CA ARG A 29 -32.51 10.79 -8.78
C ARG A 29 -31.89 10.35 -10.08
N PHE A 30 -31.11 9.26 -10.03
CA PHE A 30 -30.35 8.73 -11.15
C PHE A 30 -30.76 7.29 -11.43
N ARG A 31 -31.03 6.93 -12.69
CA ARG A 31 -31.27 5.54 -13.07
C ARG A 31 -29.96 4.77 -13.04
N ILE A 32 -29.95 3.60 -12.39
CA ILE A 32 -28.78 2.72 -12.34
C ILE A 32 -28.68 1.99 -13.67
N ALA A 33 -27.64 2.29 -14.47
CA ALA A 33 -27.42 1.72 -15.81
C ALA A 33 -26.56 0.44 -15.77
N GLY A 34 -25.90 0.15 -14.66
CA GLY A 34 -25.02 -1.01 -14.51
C GLY A 34 -24.12 -0.91 -13.30
N THR A 35 -23.16 -1.85 -13.18
CA THR A 35 -22.24 -1.92 -12.05
C THR A 35 -20.79 -1.99 -12.53
N GLN A 36 -19.97 -1.06 -12.08
CA GLN A 36 -18.51 -1.03 -12.28
C GLN A 36 -17.82 -1.78 -11.14
N ALA A 37 -17.47 -3.01 -11.37
CA ALA A 37 -16.73 -3.81 -10.40
C ALA A 37 -15.23 -3.56 -10.47
N ALA A 38 -14.51 -3.79 -9.33
CA ALA A 38 -13.06 -3.75 -9.28
C ALA A 38 -12.44 -4.88 -10.12
N GLY A 39 -11.30 -4.60 -10.75
CA GLY A 39 -10.59 -5.58 -11.60
C GLY A 39 -11.10 -5.68 -13.04
N TYR A 40 -12.11 -4.91 -13.41
CA TYR A 40 -12.65 -4.87 -14.78
C TYR A 40 -12.31 -3.56 -15.50
N PRO A 41 -12.29 -3.55 -16.84
CA PRO A 41 -12.15 -2.32 -17.63
C PRO A 41 -13.24 -1.30 -17.28
N PRO A 42 -12.98 0.01 -17.46
CA PRO A 42 -13.97 1.03 -17.16
C PRO A 42 -15.17 0.93 -18.10
N LEU A 43 -16.36 0.95 -17.52
CA LEU A 43 -17.61 1.17 -18.24
C LEU A 43 -17.69 2.64 -18.68
N SER A 44 -18.61 2.92 -19.61
CA SER A 44 -18.91 4.28 -20.05
C SER A 44 -20.33 4.66 -19.67
N LEU A 45 -20.49 5.78 -18.97
CA LEU A 45 -21.78 6.41 -18.75
C LEU A 45 -22.16 7.18 -20.02
N VAL A 46 -23.22 6.74 -20.69
CA VAL A 46 -23.66 7.32 -21.96
C VAL A 46 -24.65 8.45 -21.73
N ASP A 47 -25.60 8.25 -20.81
CA ASP A 47 -26.61 9.24 -20.47
C ASP A 47 -26.24 9.96 -19.17
N PRO A 48 -26.03 11.28 -19.18
CA PRO A 48 -25.71 12.04 -17.95
C PRO A 48 -26.80 12.00 -16.88
N ALA A 49 -28.03 11.61 -17.23
CA ALA A 49 -29.13 11.42 -16.28
C ALA A 49 -29.07 10.08 -15.52
N GLU A 50 -28.13 9.22 -15.87
CA GLU A 50 -27.92 7.92 -15.25
C GLU A 50 -26.74 7.92 -14.30
N CYS A 51 -26.57 6.80 -13.58
CA CYS A 51 -25.39 6.50 -12.77
C CYS A 51 -24.97 5.04 -12.97
N LEU A 52 -23.76 4.73 -12.52
CA LEU A 52 -23.29 3.36 -12.40
C LEU A 52 -23.01 3.06 -10.92
N GLU A 53 -23.47 1.92 -10.41
CA GLU A 53 -22.94 1.43 -9.15
C GLU A 53 -21.43 1.24 -9.30
N ALA A 54 -20.66 1.65 -8.31
CA ALA A 54 -19.21 1.58 -8.35
C ALA A 54 -18.67 1.01 -7.05
N MET A 55 -17.80 0.01 -7.18
CA MET A 55 -17.21 -0.69 -6.05
C MET A 55 -15.84 -0.09 -5.73
N THR A 56 -15.49 -0.07 -4.46
CA THR A 56 -14.18 0.37 -3.96
C THR A 56 -13.03 -0.31 -4.72
N GLY A 57 -12.06 0.47 -5.16
CA GLY A 57 -10.92 -0.01 -5.97
C GLY A 57 -11.21 -0.18 -7.46
N ALA A 58 -12.46 -0.03 -7.90
CA ALA A 58 -12.79 -0.02 -9.33
C ALA A 58 -12.18 1.20 -10.04
N VAL A 59 -11.93 1.09 -11.33
CA VAL A 59 -11.61 2.25 -12.17
C VAL A 59 -12.86 3.13 -12.26
N LEU A 60 -12.68 4.45 -12.13
CA LEU A 60 -13.79 5.39 -12.33
C LEU A 60 -14.37 5.24 -13.74
N PRO A 61 -15.69 5.05 -13.91
CA PRO A 61 -16.30 4.92 -15.22
C PRO A 61 -16.09 6.18 -16.07
N GLN A 62 -15.95 5.99 -17.37
CA GLN A 62 -15.85 7.11 -18.30
C GLN A 62 -17.16 7.90 -18.30
N GLY A 63 -17.07 9.24 -18.29
CA GLY A 63 -18.21 10.13 -18.19
C GLY A 63 -18.65 10.43 -16.76
N CYS A 64 -18.07 9.76 -15.76
CA CYS A 64 -18.25 10.07 -14.35
C CYS A 64 -17.05 10.85 -13.81
N ASP A 65 -17.28 11.75 -12.86
CA ASP A 65 -16.24 12.52 -12.18
C ASP A 65 -16.40 12.58 -10.66
N CYS A 66 -17.39 11.89 -10.10
CA CYS A 66 -17.60 11.80 -8.67
C CYS A 66 -18.23 10.45 -8.28
N VAL A 67 -18.11 10.09 -7.00
CA VAL A 67 -18.76 8.93 -6.40
C VAL A 67 -19.47 9.35 -5.13
N VAL A 68 -20.76 9.05 -5.03
CA VAL A 68 -21.55 9.23 -3.81
C VAL A 68 -21.64 7.90 -3.09
N PRO A 69 -21.21 7.84 -1.79
CA PRO A 69 -21.19 6.58 -1.04
C PRO A 69 -22.61 6.06 -0.76
N VAL A 70 -22.74 4.75 -0.61
CA VAL A 70 -24.01 4.06 -0.40
C VAL A 70 -24.79 4.56 0.82
N GLU A 71 -24.10 5.06 1.85
CA GLU A 71 -24.69 5.59 3.08
C GLU A 71 -25.40 6.94 2.88
N ARG A 72 -25.19 7.60 1.72
CA ARG A 72 -25.75 8.91 1.40
C ARG A 72 -26.76 8.86 0.26
N LEU A 73 -27.33 7.69 0.03
CA LEU A 73 -28.34 7.47 -0.98
C LEU A 73 -29.33 6.38 -0.58
N ARG A 74 -30.45 6.32 -1.29
CA ARG A 74 -31.42 5.23 -1.22
C ARG A 74 -31.65 4.65 -2.60
N ILE A 75 -31.80 3.33 -2.67
CA ILE A 75 -32.13 2.65 -3.92
C ILE A 75 -33.65 2.38 -3.93
N GLU A 76 -34.33 2.90 -4.93
CA GLU A 76 -35.79 2.79 -5.10
C GLU A 76 -36.10 2.48 -6.57
N ASP A 77 -36.68 1.33 -6.85
CA ASP A 77 -37.15 0.91 -8.20
C ASP A 77 -36.11 1.05 -9.31
N GLY A 78 -34.84 0.67 -9.03
CA GLY A 78 -33.72 0.75 -9.97
C GLY A 78 -33.13 2.16 -10.13
N PHE A 79 -33.50 3.08 -9.24
CA PHE A 79 -32.92 4.42 -9.16
C PHE A 79 -32.16 4.61 -7.86
N ALA A 80 -31.10 5.37 -7.92
CA ALA A 80 -30.42 5.91 -6.75
C ALA A 80 -30.93 7.34 -6.50
N VAL A 81 -31.39 7.59 -5.26
CA VAL A 81 -31.82 8.90 -4.77
C VAL A 81 -30.79 9.39 -3.78
N VAL A 82 -30.09 10.46 -4.13
CA VAL A 82 -28.99 11.03 -3.33
C VAL A 82 -29.55 12.04 -2.32
N ASP A 83 -28.98 12.08 -1.11
CA ASP A 83 -29.36 13.01 -0.05
C ASP A 83 -29.09 14.48 -0.48
N ASP A 84 -30.06 15.36 -0.29
CA ASP A 84 -30.00 16.75 -0.76
C ASP A 84 -28.91 17.61 -0.08
N ASP A 85 -28.52 17.25 1.13
CA ASP A 85 -27.53 17.98 1.93
C ASP A 85 -26.08 17.61 1.64
N LEU A 86 -25.83 16.65 0.72
CA LEU A 86 -24.49 16.23 0.35
C LEU A 86 -23.84 17.25 -0.60
N PRO A 87 -22.66 17.82 -0.25
CA PRO A 87 -21.89 18.62 -1.19
C PRO A 87 -21.21 17.70 -2.22
N VAL A 88 -21.79 17.60 -3.42
CA VAL A 88 -21.19 16.83 -4.52
C VAL A 88 -20.34 17.75 -5.38
N GLU A 89 -19.03 17.49 -5.33
CA GLU A 89 -18.03 18.20 -6.13
C GLU A 89 -17.28 17.21 -7.05
N PRO A 90 -16.65 17.70 -8.14
CA PRO A 90 -15.77 16.86 -8.93
C PRO A 90 -14.70 16.18 -8.08
N PHE A 91 -14.42 14.94 -8.39
CA PHE A 91 -13.48 14.06 -7.70
C PHE A 91 -13.83 13.71 -6.25
N LEU A 92 -15.09 13.96 -5.82
CA LEU A 92 -15.60 13.43 -4.55
C LEU A 92 -15.42 11.90 -4.55
N ASN A 93 -14.73 11.36 -3.52
CA ASN A 93 -14.42 9.93 -3.36
C ASN A 93 -13.72 9.28 -4.57
N VAL A 94 -12.88 10.05 -5.24
CA VAL A 94 -12.03 9.59 -6.34
C VAL A 94 -10.56 9.77 -5.99
N HIS A 95 -9.81 8.70 -6.06
CA HIS A 95 -8.34 8.70 -5.98
C HIS A 95 -7.79 8.91 -7.38
N THR A 96 -7.33 10.12 -7.66
CA THR A 96 -6.96 10.52 -9.01
C THR A 96 -5.65 9.88 -9.47
N ARG A 97 -5.54 9.68 -10.78
CA ARG A 97 -4.34 9.15 -11.43
C ARG A 97 -3.09 9.90 -11.00
N GLY A 98 -2.05 9.15 -10.63
CA GLY A 98 -0.74 9.70 -10.26
C GLY A 98 -0.70 10.45 -8.93
N LEU A 99 -1.73 10.34 -8.09
CA LEU A 99 -1.78 11.03 -6.80
C LEU A 99 -0.71 10.53 -5.84
N ASP A 100 -0.40 9.23 -5.83
CA ASP A 100 0.61 8.65 -4.94
C ASP A 100 2.03 8.82 -5.50
N SER A 101 2.20 8.60 -6.81
CA SER A 101 3.47 8.84 -7.51
C SER A 101 3.26 8.88 -9.02
N ARG A 102 4.11 9.59 -9.72
CA ARG A 102 4.11 9.68 -11.19
C ARG A 102 5.12 8.73 -11.79
N GLU A 103 4.90 8.38 -13.05
CA GLU A 103 5.89 7.65 -13.85
C GLU A 103 7.23 8.36 -13.80
N GLY A 104 8.32 7.60 -13.57
CA GLY A 104 9.67 8.14 -13.43
C GLY A 104 10.05 8.62 -12.03
N ASP A 105 9.11 8.77 -11.10
CA ASP A 105 9.42 9.20 -9.73
C ASP A 105 10.34 8.22 -9.03
N LEU A 106 11.30 8.76 -8.27
CA LEU A 106 12.18 7.99 -7.39
C LEU A 106 11.41 7.59 -6.12
N LEU A 107 11.01 6.33 -6.02
CA LEU A 107 10.26 5.83 -4.86
C LEU A 107 11.16 5.51 -3.66
N LEU A 108 12.33 4.92 -3.90
CA LEU A 108 13.31 4.57 -2.87
C LEU A 108 14.71 5.01 -3.29
N ALA A 109 15.39 5.77 -2.44
CA ALA A 109 16.75 6.21 -2.70
C ALA A 109 17.75 5.06 -2.49
N ARG A 110 18.90 5.15 -3.18
CA ARG A 110 20.01 4.23 -2.94
C ARG A 110 20.50 4.32 -1.50
N GLY A 111 20.65 3.18 -0.84
CA GLY A 111 21.07 3.10 0.55
C GLY A 111 19.91 3.04 1.55
N THR A 112 18.66 3.14 1.09
CA THR A 112 17.49 2.91 1.93
C THR A 112 17.53 1.49 2.50
N ARG A 113 17.31 1.36 3.81
CA ARG A 113 17.14 0.06 4.44
C ARG A 113 15.76 -0.49 4.07
N LEU A 114 15.74 -1.68 3.49
CA LEU A 114 14.49 -2.33 3.09
C LEU A 114 13.82 -2.99 4.31
N GLY A 115 12.76 -2.38 4.81
CA GLY A 115 11.84 -2.95 5.79
C GLY A 115 10.50 -3.31 5.12
N ALA A 116 9.47 -3.56 5.92
CA ALA A 116 8.16 -3.95 5.40
C ALA A 116 7.51 -2.87 4.50
N PRO A 117 7.54 -1.57 4.84
CA PRO A 117 7.01 -0.52 3.96
C PRO A 117 7.73 -0.45 2.60
N GLU A 118 9.06 -0.54 2.60
CA GLU A 118 9.86 -0.47 1.38
C GLU A 118 9.61 -1.67 0.47
N LEU A 119 9.41 -2.87 1.05
CA LEU A 119 9.02 -4.06 0.29
C LEU A 119 7.65 -3.89 -0.35
N ALA A 120 6.69 -3.26 0.33
CA ALA A 120 5.38 -2.93 -0.25
C ALA A 120 5.51 -1.94 -1.42
N VAL A 121 6.37 -0.92 -1.28
CA VAL A 121 6.66 0.04 -2.36
C VAL A 121 7.28 -0.68 -3.58
N LEU A 122 8.26 -1.56 -3.38
CA LEU A 122 8.85 -2.36 -4.46
C LEU A 122 7.80 -3.22 -5.17
N ALA A 123 6.95 -3.89 -4.40
CA ALA A 123 5.89 -4.74 -4.95
C ALA A 123 4.86 -3.93 -5.74
N SER A 124 4.42 -2.76 -5.22
CA SER A 124 3.49 -1.88 -5.93
C SER A 124 4.09 -1.29 -7.22
N ALA A 125 5.42 -1.11 -7.26
CA ALA A 125 6.15 -0.69 -8.44
C ALA A 125 6.41 -1.84 -9.45
N GLY A 126 5.91 -3.06 -9.19
CA GLY A 126 6.10 -4.20 -10.09
C GLY A 126 7.48 -4.84 -10.02
N LEU A 127 8.28 -4.54 -9.00
CA LEU A 127 9.65 -5.04 -8.86
C LEU A 127 9.69 -6.29 -7.97
N PRO A 128 9.85 -7.50 -8.53
CA PRO A 128 9.92 -8.75 -7.76
C PRO A 128 11.26 -8.96 -7.07
N ARG A 129 12.28 -8.17 -7.44
CA ARG A 129 13.64 -8.25 -6.91
C ARG A 129 14.26 -6.86 -6.84
N ALA A 130 15.12 -6.65 -5.84
CA ALA A 130 15.94 -5.46 -5.72
C ALA A 130 17.41 -5.85 -5.45
N ASP A 131 18.35 -5.13 -6.05
CA ASP A 131 19.76 -5.29 -5.75
C ASP A 131 20.05 -4.66 -4.38
N VAL A 132 20.59 -5.45 -3.48
CA VAL A 132 20.95 -5.02 -2.13
C VAL A 132 22.46 -5.22 -1.90
N ARG A 133 22.99 -4.50 -0.91
CA ARG A 133 24.37 -4.74 -0.48
C ARG A 133 24.52 -6.14 0.10
N ILE A 134 25.64 -6.78 -0.19
CA ILE A 134 26.00 -8.07 0.41
C ILE A 134 26.15 -7.87 1.92
N GLU A 135 25.55 -8.74 2.69
CA GLU A 135 25.69 -8.78 4.14
C GLU A 135 27.16 -9.02 4.52
N PRO A 136 27.75 -8.22 5.43
CA PRO A 136 29.11 -8.41 5.87
C PRO A 136 29.28 -9.75 6.60
N ARG A 137 30.43 -10.35 6.48
CA ARG A 137 30.85 -11.44 7.38
C ARG A 137 31.41 -10.82 8.64
N ILE A 138 30.91 -11.22 9.78
CA ILE A 138 31.32 -10.72 11.09
C ILE A 138 31.98 -11.87 11.84
N LEU A 139 33.19 -11.66 12.35
CA LEU A 139 33.87 -12.56 13.28
C LEU A 139 33.88 -11.91 14.65
N ILE A 140 33.40 -12.59 15.64
CA ILE A 140 33.53 -12.23 17.07
C ILE A 140 34.70 -13.00 17.62
N ALA A 141 35.78 -12.29 17.92
CA ALA A 141 36.94 -12.86 18.59
C ALA A 141 36.93 -12.49 20.10
N THR A 142 36.99 -13.48 20.95
CA THR A 142 37.11 -13.29 22.40
C THR A 142 38.50 -13.67 22.84
N THR A 143 39.18 -12.76 23.54
CA THR A 143 40.57 -12.96 24.00
C THR A 143 40.63 -12.94 25.52
N GLY A 144 41.45 -13.84 26.12
CA GLY A 144 41.68 -13.95 27.54
C GLY A 144 41.98 -15.41 27.93
N ASP A 145 43.14 -15.65 28.56
CA ASP A 145 43.56 -16.99 28.98
C ASP A 145 42.68 -17.56 30.10
N GLU A 146 41.89 -16.68 30.74
CA GLU A 146 40.94 -17.05 31.79
C GLU A 146 39.59 -17.53 31.21
N LEU A 147 39.33 -17.32 29.89
CA LEU A 147 38.03 -17.59 29.27
C LEU A 147 37.85 -19.06 28.92
N VAL A 148 36.77 -19.66 29.43
CA VAL A 148 36.42 -21.05 29.20
C VAL A 148 35.04 -21.17 28.57
N ALA A 149 34.88 -22.05 27.58
CA ALA A 149 33.59 -22.31 26.95
C ALA A 149 32.57 -22.85 27.98
N PRO A 150 31.24 -22.58 27.76
CA PRO A 150 30.20 -22.95 28.74
C PRO A 150 30.10 -24.44 29.03
N ASP A 151 30.48 -25.31 28.10
CA ASP A 151 30.41 -26.77 28.16
C ASP A 151 31.70 -27.43 28.74
N GLN A 152 32.75 -26.64 29.00
CA GLN A 152 34.01 -27.17 29.49
C GLN A 152 34.13 -27.07 31.04
N PRO A 153 34.89 -27.95 31.71
CA PRO A 153 35.21 -27.80 33.12
C PRO A 153 35.88 -26.43 33.41
N ILE A 154 35.60 -25.84 34.58
CA ILE A 154 36.12 -24.52 34.94
C ILE A 154 36.83 -24.56 36.28
N ALA A 155 38.01 -23.96 36.37
CA ALA A 155 38.74 -23.76 37.61
C ALA A 155 38.30 -22.45 38.29
N ALA A 156 38.64 -22.31 39.59
CA ALA A 156 38.23 -21.16 40.40
C ALA A 156 38.75 -19.79 39.92
N TRP A 157 39.83 -19.77 39.16
CA TRP A 157 40.46 -18.55 38.61
C TRP A 157 40.05 -18.27 37.16
N GLN A 158 39.14 -19.07 36.57
CA GLN A 158 38.65 -18.91 35.20
C GLN A 158 37.25 -18.31 35.17
N VAL A 159 36.86 -17.77 34.03
CA VAL A 159 35.57 -17.12 33.79
C VAL A 159 34.89 -17.74 32.57
N ARG A 160 33.59 -17.90 32.62
CA ARG A 160 32.79 -18.36 31.46
C ARG A 160 32.79 -17.33 30.37
N ARG A 161 33.06 -17.76 29.13
CA ARG A 161 32.98 -16.94 27.92
C ARG A 161 31.51 -16.67 27.62
N SER A 162 31.01 -15.46 27.93
CA SER A 162 29.59 -15.08 27.74
C SER A 162 29.39 -13.96 26.71
N ASN A 163 30.40 -13.08 26.53
CA ASN A 163 30.29 -11.89 25.71
C ASN A 163 30.06 -12.21 24.21
N GLY A 164 30.70 -13.27 23.70
CA GLY A 164 30.52 -13.72 22.33
C GLY A 164 29.05 -14.09 22.02
N TYR A 165 28.44 -14.85 22.93
CA TYR A 165 27.03 -15.23 22.83
C TYR A 165 26.09 -14.01 22.83
N ALA A 166 26.35 -13.06 23.74
CA ALA A 166 25.54 -11.83 23.81
C ALA A 166 25.67 -10.98 22.54
N LEU A 167 26.88 -10.79 22.02
CA LEU A 167 27.15 -10.06 20.80
C LEU A 167 26.52 -10.74 19.59
N ARG A 168 26.64 -12.06 19.45
CA ARG A 168 25.99 -12.85 18.40
C ARG A 168 24.48 -12.67 18.42
N GLY A 169 23.86 -12.81 19.60
CA GLY A 169 22.43 -12.58 19.79
C GLY A 169 22.00 -11.18 19.35
N ALA A 170 22.75 -10.16 19.78
CA ALA A 170 22.47 -8.77 19.41
C ALA A 170 22.62 -8.48 17.91
N LEU A 171 23.60 -9.09 17.24
CA LEU A 171 23.81 -8.98 15.80
C LEU A 171 22.71 -9.69 15.02
N ASN A 172 22.32 -10.91 15.43
CA ASN A 172 21.22 -11.65 14.80
C ASN A 172 19.90 -10.88 14.89
N LEU A 173 19.59 -10.25 16.03
CA LEU A 173 18.40 -9.41 16.20
C LEU A 173 18.40 -8.19 15.26
N ARG A 174 19.58 -7.74 14.82
CA ARG A 174 19.74 -6.65 13.83
C ARG A 174 19.74 -7.13 12.39
N GLY A 175 19.56 -8.44 12.16
CA GLY A 175 19.49 -9.05 10.83
C GLY A 175 20.81 -9.55 10.27
N HIS A 176 21.91 -9.53 11.08
CA HIS A 176 23.18 -10.10 10.64
C HIS A 176 23.20 -11.61 10.88
N GLN A 177 23.14 -12.39 9.79
CA GLN A 177 23.10 -13.86 9.83
C GLN A 177 24.48 -14.51 9.65
N ARG A 178 25.45 -13.76 9.10
CA ARG A 178 26.79 -14.24 8.76
C ARG A 178 27.80 -13.94 9.86
N VAL A 179 27.47 -14.35 11.09
CA VAL A 179 28.28 -14.14 12.29
C VAL A 179 28.95 -15.44 12.68
N ALA A 180 30.28 -15.46 12.69
CA ALA A 180 31.11 -16.53 13.25
C ALA A 180 31.66 -16.09 14.61
N GLU A 181 32.02 -17.06 15.48
CA GLU A 181 32.65 -16.88 16.75
C GLU A 181 33.88 -17.78 16.79
N ASP A 182 35.00 -17.23 17.27
CA ASP A 182 36.24 -17.96 17.46
C ASP A 182 36.32 -18.54 18.87
#